data_7ff7441d506667b7e5585648d0f2f601
#
_entry.id   7ff7441d506667b7e5585648d0f2f601
#
_cell.length_a   1.000
_cell.length_b   1.000
_cell.length_c   1.000
_cell.angle_alpha   90.00
_cell.angle_beta   90.00
_cell.angle_gamma   90.00
#
_symmetry.space_group_name_H-M   'P 1'
#
loop_
_entity.id
_entity.type
_entity.pdbx_description
1 polymer ?
#
loop_
_entity_poly.entity_id
_entity_poly.type
_entity_poly.pdbx_seq_one_letter_code
_entity_poly.pdbx_strand_id
1 'polypeptide(L)'
;MTSPADDAYLPDEATGTAPGRGRLTGRRILVVGAGTRPCPDPDPPMGNGRAISVLAAREGAAVACADKDRAAAAETARLARAEGATAEVLVADVSEPQACADLVTAAAAALGGLDGLVLNVGFALGRGITGTTAQEWDDVFAVNTRAHFLVSAAALPVLAPRSSIVYISSAASLRAATGAPSYDASKAALLGICRQVAREGQSRRIRANLVVPSLVDTPLGRDASRRNPARTARRLPFGRQATAWEVAYAAIWVLSAEASYINAHPLLLDGGATSFV
;
A
#
# COMPACT_ATOMS: atom_id res chain seq x y z
N MET A 1 -8.00 30.73 -20.76
CA MET A 1 -8.51 29.71 -21.69
C MET A 1 -7.34 28.75 -21.93
N THR A 2 -7.27 27.66 -21.21
CA THR A 2 -6.29 26.60 -21.42
C THR A 2 -6.82 25.68 -22.51
N SER A 3 -5.97 25.40 -23.51
CA SER A 3 -6.24 24.51 -24.64
C SER A 3 -6.73 23.12 -24.17
N PRO A 4 -7.68 22.46 -24.87
CA PRO A 4 -8.12 21.10 -24.56
C PRO A 4 -7.07 20.01 -24.86
N ALA A 5 -5.83 20.35 -25.15
CA ALA A 5 -4.80 19.45 -25.67
C ALA A 5 -3.72 19.02 -24.67
N ASP A 6 -3.85 19.36 -23.40
CA ASP A 6 -3.05 18.72 -22.34
C ASP A 6 -3.85 17.55 -21.74
N ASP A 7 -4.17 16.55 -22.56
CA ASP A 7 -4.40 15.21 -22.05
C ASP A 7 -3.15 14.83 -21.25
N ALA A 8 -3.34 14.65 -19.95
CA ALA A 8 -2.27 14.55 -18.98
C ALA A 8 -1.23 13.52 -19.45
N TYR A 9 -0.08 13.99 -19.91
CA TYR A 9 1.06 13.13 -20.22
C TYR A 9 1.32 12.24 -19.01
N LEU A 10 1.12 10.96 -19.18
CA LEU A 10 1.47 9.94 -18.18
C LEU A 10 2.79 9.31 -18.63
N PRO A 11 3.85 9.48 -17.85
CA PRO A 11 5.11 8.78 -18.15
C PRO A 11 4.92 7.26 -18.02
N ASP A 12 5.80 6.49 -18.64
CA ASP A 12 5.76 5.02 -18.62
C ASP A 12 5.71 4.44 -17.20
N GLU A 13 6.33 5.13 -16.24
CA GLU A 13 6.23 4.79 -14.83
C GLU A 13 4.79 4.89 -14.32
N ALA A 14 4.06 5.91 -14.69
CA ALA A 14 2.68 6.12 -14.22
C ALA A 14 1.67 5.18 -14.91
N THR A 15 2.01 4.62 -16.07
CA THR A 15 1.22 3.60 -16.77
C THR A 15 1.66 2.17 -16.44
N GLY A 16 2.81 2.01 -15.78
CA GLY A 16 3.38 0.72 -15.44
C GLY A 16 4.04 -0.01 -16.62
N THR A 17 4.41 0.72 -17.68
CA THR A 17 5.07 0.17 -18.86
C THR A 17 6.59 0.34 -18.85
N ALA A 18 7.13 1.18 -17.95
CA ALA A 18 8.57 1.36 -17.81
C ALA A 18 9.29 0.05 -17.43
N PRO A 19 10.47 -0.20 -18.02
CA PRO A 19 11.26 -1.39 -17.73
C PRO A 19 11.79 -1.39 -16.29
N GLY A 20 12.05 -2.58 -15.75
CA GLY A 20 12.69 -2.75 -14.45
C GLY A 20 14.13 -2.24 -14.46
N ARG A 21 14.60 -1.75 -13.32
CA ARG A 21 15.95 -1.22 -13.09
C ARG A 21 16.79 -2.09 -12.14
N GLY A 22 16.20 -3.21 -11.66
CA GLY A 22 16.87 -4.13 -10.73
C GLY A 22 17.02 -3.60 -9.30
N ARG A 23 16.22 -2.61 -8.89
CA ARG A 23 16.33 -1.95 -7.57
C ARG A 23 16.12 -2.87 -6.37
N LEU A 24 15.42 -3.99 -6.58
CA LEU A 24 15.14 -4.99 -5.57
C LEU A 24 15.74 -6.37 -5.88
N THR A 25 16.76 -6.41 -6.73
CA THR A 25 17.42 -7.68 -7.10
C THR A 25 17.82 -8.48 -5.87
N GLY A 26 17.37 -9.74 -5.81
CA GLY A 26 17.65 -10.68 -4.71
C GLY A 26 16.89 -10.39 -3.41
N ARG A 27 15.98 -9.41 -3.36
CA ARG A 27 15.14 -9.14 -2.20
C ARG A 27 13.93 -10.07 -2.17
N ARG A 28 13.45 -10.37 -0.97
CA ARG A 28 12.28 -11.20 -0.66
C ARG A 28 11.25 -10.34 0.04
N ILE A 29 10.14 -10.06 -0.65
CA ILE A 29 9.17 -9.05 -0.23
C ILE A 29 7.83 -9.71 0.06
N LEU A 30 7.29 -9.50 1.27
CA LEU A 30 5.90 -9.81 1.59
C LEU A 30 5.03 -8.57 1.33
N VAL A 31 3.99 -8.73 0.50
CA VAL A 31 2.98 -7.69 0.27
C VAL A 31 1.65 -8.16 0.85
N VAL A 32 1.16 -7.48 1.88
CA VAL A 32 -0.11 -7.76 2.55
C VAL A 32 -1.20 -6.87 1.97
N GLY A 33 -2.26 -7.47 1.43
CA GLY A 33 -3.26 -6.81 0.59
C GLY A 33 -2.77 -6.69 -0.86
N ALA A 34 -2.18 -7.77 -1.38
CA ALA A 34 -1.60 -7.82 -2.72
C ALA A 34 -2.64 -7.93 -3.84
N GLY A 35 -3.89 -8.29 -3.53
CA GLY A 35 -4.95 -8.43 -4.51
C GLY A 35 -5.50 -7.10 -5.02
N THR A 36 -6.42 -7.21 -5.97
CA THR A 36 -7.27 -6.10 -6.43
C THR A 36 -8.71 -6.52 -6.23
N ARG A 37 -9.48 -5.72 -5.47
CA ARG A 37 -10.90 -6.00 -5.27
C ARG A 37 -11.68 -5.88 -6.58
N PRO A 38 -12.80 -6.61 -6.74
CA PRO A 38 -13.67 -6.45 -7.90
C PRO A 38 -14.11 -4.99 -8.10
N CYS A 39 -14.22 -4.58 -9.35
CA CYS A 39 -14.72 -3.30 -9.76
C CYS A 39 -15.71 -3.51 -10.91
N PRO A 40 -16.92 -2.92 -10.85
CA PRO A 40 -17.95 -3.11 -11.88
C PRO A 40 -17.70 -2.31 -13.16
N ASP A 41 -16.69 -1.46 -13.19
CA ASP A 41 -16.40 -0.60 -14.33
C ASP A 41 -15.87 -1.44 -15.52
N PRO A 42 -16.16 -1.03 -16.77
CA PRO A 42 -15.71 -1.75 -17.98
C PRO A 42 -14.19 -1.82 -18.09
N ASP A 43 -13.48 -0.79 -17.60
CA ASP A 43 -12.03 -0.71 -17.53
C ASP A 43 -11.62 -0.53 -16.05
N PRO A 44 -11.51 -1.65 -15.30
CA PRO A 44 -11.21 -1.59 -13.88
C PRO A 44 -9.75 -1.24 -13.65
N PRO A 45 -9.47 -0.22 -12.81
CA PRO A 45 -8.09 0.12 -12.49
C PRO A 45 -7.43 -0.95 -11.61
N MET A 46 -6.11 -0.99 -11.66
CA MET A 46 -5.32 -1.84 -10.78
C MET A 46 -5.37 -1.34 -9.33
N GLY A 47 -5.35 -2.27 -8.37
CA GLY A 47 -5.17 -1.93 -6.95
C GLY A 47 -3.70 -1.67 -6.61
N ASN A 48 -3.44 -0.81 -5.62
CA ASN A 48 -2.08 -0.47 -5.19
C ASN A 48 -1.23 -1.72 -4.85
N GLY A 49 -1.78 -2.67 -4.10
CA GLY A 49 -1.04 -3.88 -3.69
C GLY A 49 -0.62 -4.75 -4.87
N ARG A 50 -1.47 -4.88 -5.88
CA ARG A 50 -1.12 -5.58 -7.12
C ARG A 50 -0.02 -4.84 -7.88
N ALA A 51 -0.15 -3.52 -8.09
CA ALA A 51 0.86 -2.72 -8.75
C ALA A 51 2.22 -2.80 -8.03
N ILE A 52 2.22 -2.72 -6.70
CA ILE A 52 3.43 -2.87 -5.88
C ILE A 52 4.07 -4.25 -6.06
N SER A 53 3.26 -5.33 -6.02
CA SER A 53 3.76 -6.69 -6.16
C SER A 53 4.36 -6.95 -7.54
N VAL A 54 3.69 -6.53 -8.60
CA VAL A 54 4.15 -6.67 -9.98
C VAL A 54 5.41 -5.84 -10.21
N LEU A 55 5.45 -4.60 -9.73
CA LEU A 55 6.64 -3.76 -9.88
C LEU A 55 7.81 -4.29 -9.04
N ALA A 56 7.58 -4.81 -7.82
CA ALA A 56 8.63 -5.46 -7.03
C ALA A 56 9.25 -6.64 -7.78
N ALA A 57 8.43 -7.47 -8.41
CA ALA A 57 8.87 -8.57 -9.26
C ALA A 57 9.70 -8.09 -10.46
N ARG A 58 9.23 -7.07 -11.19
CA ARG A 58 9.95 -6.43 -12.31
C ARG A 58 11.30 -5.85 -11.88
N GLU A 59 11.39 -5.39 -10.65
CA GLU A 59 12.62 -4.88 -10.04
C GLU A 59 13.54 -5.97 -9.46
N GLY A 60 13.21 -7.25 -9.68
CA GLY A 60 14.06 -8.40 -9.36
C GLY A 60 13.83 -9.01 -7.97
N ALA A 61 12.73 -8.68 -7.30
CA ALA A 61 12.39 -9.31 -6.02
C ALA A 61 11.63 -10.63 -6.19
N ALA A 62 11.84 -11.58 -5.27
CA ALA A 62 10.87 -12.63 -5.00
C ALA A 62 9.73 -12.07 -4.14
N VAL A 63 8.47 -12.39 -4.47
CA VAL A 63 7.30 -11.74 -3.85
C VAL A 63 6.34 -12.77 -3.27
N ALA A 64 5.96 -12.61 -2.00
CA ALA A 64 4.81 -13.30 -1.41
C ALA A 64 3.58 -12.37 -1.51
N CYS A 65 2.62 -12.77 -2.33
CA CYS A 65 1.38 -12.04 -2.58
C CYS A 65 0.32 -12.53 -1.59
N ALA A 66 0.09 -11.77 -0.51
CA ALA A 66 -0.86 -12.11 0.53
C ALA A 66 -2.16 -11.33 0.40
N ASP A 67 -3.28 -12.04 0.39
CA ASP A 67 -4.63 -11.45 0.43
C ASP A 67 -5.60 -12.44 1.08
N LYS A 68 -6.74 -11.96 1.58
CA LYS A 68 -7.82 -12.83 2.04
C LYS A 68 -8.57 -13.49 0.89
N ASP A 69 -8.59 -12.86 -0.28
CA ASP A 69 -9.13 -13.40 -1.51
C ASP A 69 -8.04 -14.16 -2.27
N ARG A 70 -8.15 -15.50 -2.25
CA ARG A 70 -7.21 -16.41 -2.95
C ARG A 70 -7.11 -16.10 -4.44
N ALA A 71 -8.22 -15.82 -5.11
CA ALA A 71 -8.23 -15.57 -6.55
C ALA A 71 -7.51 -14.25 -6.89
N ALA A 72 -7.75 -13.20 -6.07
CA ALA A 72 -7.09 -11.91 -6.23
C ALA A 72 -5.57 -12.01 -5.99
N ALA A 73 -5.14 -12.78 -4.97
CA ALA A 73 -3.71 -13.04 -4.70
C ALA A 73 -3.07 -13.87 -5.81
N ALA A 74 -3.76 -14.92 -6.29
CA ALA A 74 -3.25 -15.79 -7.36
C ALA A 74 -3.06 -15.04 -8.68
N GLU A 75 -3.98 -14.16 -9.05
CA GLU A 75 -3.84 -13.33 -10.25
C GLU A 75 -2.64 -12.37 -10.11
N THR A 76 -2.45 -11.79 -8.94
CA THR A 76 -1.27 -10.93 -8.69
C THR A 76 0.04 -11.71 -8.79
N ALA A 77 0.09 -12.91 -8.21
CA ALA A 77 1.27 -13.77 -8.32
C ALA A 77 1.53 -14.24 -9.76
N ARG A 78 0.47 -14.51 -10.55
CA ARG A 78 0.60 -14.81 -11.97
C ARG A 78 1.23 -13.67 -12.74
N LEU A 79 0.79 -12.43 -12.50
CA LEU A 79 1.36 -11.23 -13.13
C LEU A 79 2.82 -11.01 -12.70
N ALA A 80 3.14 -11.21 -11.42
CA ALA A 80 4.51 -11.10 -10.92
C ALA A 80 5.44 -12.13 -11.54
N ARG A 81 4.96 -13.38 -11.75
CA ARG A 81 5.73 -14.42 -12.45
C ARG A 81 5.96 -14.08 -13.93
N ALA A 82 5.03 -13.38 -14.57
CA ALA A 82 5.20 -12.91 -15.94
C ALA A 82 6.34 -11.88 -16.09
N GLU A 83 6.71 -11.19 -15.00
CA GLU A 83 7.90 -10.33 -14.92
C GLU A 83 9.20 -11.15 -14.69
N GLY A 84 9.15 -12.48 -14.67
CA GLY A 84 10.30 -13.36 -14.48
C GLY A 84 10.68 -13.65 -13.02
N ALA A 85 9.88 -13.24 -12.06
CA ALA A 85 10.17 -13.40 -10.64
C ALA A 85 9.55 -14.67 -10.03
N THR A 86 10.11 -15.13 -8.91
CA THR A 86 9.43 -16.06 -8.00
C THR A 86 8.31 -15.32 -7.29
N ALA A 87 7.08 -15.86 -7.37
CA ALA A 87 5.95 -15.28 -6.66
C ALA A 87 5.08 -16.36 -6.01
N GLU A 88 4.81 -16.19 -4.71
CA GLU A 88 4.05 -17.11 -3.89
C GLU A 88 2.68 -16.54 -3.53
N VAL A 89 1.69 -17.41 -3.41
CA VAL A 89 0.31 -17.04 -3.03
C VAL A 89 0.08 -17.43 -1.59
N LEU A 90 -0.22 -16.45 -0.75
CA LEU A 90 -0.58 -16.66 0.64
C LEU A 90 -1.99 -16.14 0.90
N VAL A 91 -2.80 -16.95 1.61
CA VAL A 91 -4.17 -16.57 1.95
C VAL A 91 -4.26 -16.33 3.45
N ALA A 92 -4.63 -15.11 3.84
CA ALA A 92 -4.78 -14.74 5.25
C ALA A 92 -5.82 -13.62 5.40
N ASP A 93 -6.74 -13.78 6.34
CA ASP A 93 -7.55 -12.66 6.83
C ASP A 93 -6.84 -12.04 8.03
N VAL A 94 -6.20 -10.91 7.80
CA VAL A 94 -5.42 -10.20 8.83
C VAL A 94 -6.29 -9.48 9.87
N SER A 95 -7.62 -9.52 9.76
CA SER A 95 -8.52 -9.14 10.86
C SER A 95 -8.39 -10.10 12.04
N GLU A 96 -7.96 -11.34 11.79
CA GLU A 96 -7.71 -12.37 12.79
C GLU A 96 -6.28 -12.26 13.34
N PRO A 97 -6.09 -12.02 14.63
CA PRO A 97 -4.77 -11.78 15.20
C PRO A 97 -3.74 -12.89 14.94
N GLN A 98 -4.14 -14.17 15.07
CA GLN A 98 -3.24 -15.29 14.85
C GLN A 98 -2.78 -15.39 13.40
N ALA A 99 -3.67 -15.10 12.43
CA ALA A 99 -3.35 -15.12 11.02
C ALA A 99 -2.23 -14.15 10.63
N CYS A 100 -2.02 -13.08 11.40
CA CYS A 100 -0.92 -12.13 11.15
C CYS A 100 0.46 -12.76 11.38
N ALA A 101 0.63 -13.51 12.45
CA ALA A 101 1.90 -14.18 12.76
C ALA A 101 2.15 -15.38 11.84
N ASP A 102 1.10 -16.18 11.58
CA ASP A 102 1.16 -17.32 10.67
C ASP A 102 1.52 -16.90 9.25
N LEU A 103 0.97 -15.77 8.78
CA LEU A 103 1.30 -15.19 7.48
C LEU A 103 2.78 -14.86 7.34
N VAL A 104 3.37 -14.20 8.34
CA VAL A 104 4.80 -13.85 8.32
C VAL A 104 5.68 -15.10 8.29
N THR A 105 5.33 -16.10 9.12
CA THR A 105 6.04 -17.40 9.17
C THR A 105 5.96 -18.10 7.81
N ALA A 106 4.77 -18.18 7.21
CA ALA A 106 4.57 -18.78 5.90
C ALA A 106 5.33 -18.05 4.79
N ALA A 107 5.33 -16.71 4.81
CA ALA A 107 6.06 -15.91 3.83
C ALA A 107 7.57 -16.11 3.93
N ALA A 108 8.11 -16.11 5.16
CA ALA A 108 9.53 -16.34 5.40
C ALA A 108 9.96 -17.76 4.96
N ALA A 109 9.12 -18.77 5.20
CA ALA A 109 9.39 -20.14 4.74
C ALA A 109 9.33 -20.25 3.21
N ALA A 110 8.30 -19.70 2.57
CA ALA A 110 8.09 -19.79 1.13
C ALA A 110 9.18 -19.08 0.31
N LEU A 111 9.69 -17.95 0.82
CA LEU A 111 10.73 -17.15 0.15
C LEU A 111 12.17 -17.45 0.64
N GLY A 112 12.33 -18.29 1.67
CA GLY A 112 13.63 -18.53 2.30
C GLY A 112 14.14 -17.36 3.14
N GLY A 113 13.25 -16.53 3.68
CA GLY A 113 13.49 -15.35 4.52
C GLY A 113 12.77 -14.12 4.03
N LEU A 114 12.94 -12.97 4.70
CA LEU A 114 12.30 -11.70 4.35
C LEU A 114 13.31 -10.54 4.38
N ASP A 115 13.27 -9.70 3.36
CA ASP A 115 14.08 -8.48 3.21
C ASP A 115 13.22 -7.23 3.13
N GLY A 116 11.91 -7.37 3.01
CA GLY A 116 10.97 -6.27 2.97
C GLY A 116 9.52 -6.67 3.23
N LEU A 117 8.75 -5.69 3.67
CA LEU A 117 7.35 -5.85 4.01
C LEU A 117 6.57 -4.64 3.50
N VAL A 118 5.47 -4.88 2.79
CA VAL A 118 4.52 -3.84 2.42
C VAL A 118 3.16 -4.15 3.05
N LEU A 119 2.66 -3.19 3.82
CA LEU A 119 1.37 -3.26 4.50
C LEU A 119 0.38 -2.33 3.78
N ASN A 120 -0.43 -2.91 2.89
CA ASN A 120 -1.32 -2.16 2.00
C ASN A 120 -2.81 -2.36 2.32
N VAL A 121 -3.18 -3.32 3.16
CA VAL A 121 -4.59 -3.57 3.50
C VAL A 121 -5.28 -2.33 4.06
N GLY A 122 -6.57 -2.20 3.72
CA GLY A 122 -7.40 -1.15 4.28
C GLY A 122 -8.75 -1.04 3.60
N PHE A 123 -9.73 -0.57 4.38
CA PHE A 123 -11.07 -0.23 3.92
C PHE A 123 -11.67 0.84 4.84
N ALA A 124 -12.82 1.39 4.43
CA ALA A 124 -13.52 2.44 5.17
C ALA A 124 -14.97 2.05 5.41
N LEU A 125 -15.44 2.24 6.63
CA LEU A 125 -16.84 2.15 7.04
C LEU A 125 -17.25 3.40 7.83
N GLY A 126 -18.55 3.56 8.02
CA GLY A 126 -19.12 4.69 8.77
C GLY A 126 -19.27 5.95 7.92
N ARG A 127 -20.05 6.89 8.46
CA ARG A 127 -20.35 8.17 7.83
C ARG A 127 -20.50 9.28 8.88
N GLY A 128 -19.47 10.13 9.00
CA GLY A 128 -19.42 11.20 10.00
C GLY A 128 -19.31 10.67 11.43
N ILE A 129 -19.09 11.57 12.39
CA ILE A 129 -18.90 11.21 13.81
C ILE A 129 -20.17 10.57 14.40
N THR A 130 -21.34 11.12 14.10
CA THR A 130 -22.62 10.64 14.66
C THR A 130 -23.21 9.44 13.91
N GLY A 131 -22.73 9.17 12.69
CA GLY A 131 -23.25 8.08 11.84
C GLY A 131 -22.29 6.89 11.74
N THR A 132 -21.21 6.86 12.51
CA THR A 132 -20.28 5.73 12.59
C THR A 132 -20.54 4.94 13.88
N THR A 133 -20.85 3.67 13.76
CA THR A 133 -21.07 2.78 14.90
C THR A 133 -19.75 2.33 15.53
N ALA A 134 -19.80 1.88 16.81
CA ALA A 134 -18.64 1.30 17.47
C ALA A 134 -18.10 0.07 16.70
N GLN A 135 -18.99 -0.79 16.20
CA GLN A 135 -18.59 -1.97 15.43
C GLN A 135 -17.88 -1.60 14.14
N GLU A 136 -18.39 -0.63 13.36
CA GLU A 136 -17.70 -0.13 12.15
C GLU A 136 -16.34 0.46 12.47
N TRP A 137 -16.22 1.15 13.60
CA TRP A 137 -14.95 1.66 14.09
C TRP A 137 -13.96 0.53 14.38
N ASP A 138 -14.38 -0.47 15.15
CA ASP A 138 -13.55 -1.59 15.56
C ASP A 138 -13.13 -2.45 14.36
N ASP A 139 -14.03 -2.70 13.40
CA ASP A 139 -13.73 -3.45 12.18
C ASP A 139 -12.65 -2.75 11.34
N VAL A 140 -12.75 -1.42 11.19
CA VAL A 140 -11.76 -0.64 10.45
C VAL A 140 -10.42 -0.65 11.17
N PHE A 141 -10.39 -0.47 12.49
CA PHE A 141 -9.15 -0.52 13.27
C PHE A 141 -8.53 -1.91 13.31
N ALA A 142 -9.32 -2.97 13.31
CA ALA A 142 -8.83 -4.34 13.26
C ALA A 142 -7.94 -4.57 12.03
N VAL A 143 -8.37 -4.10 10.85
CA VAL A 143 -7.62 -4.28 9.59
C VAL A 143 -6.62 -3.16 9.34
N ASN A 144 -7.04 -1.88 9.47
CA ASN A 144 -6.21 -0.76 9.05
C ASN A 144 -5.09 -0.42 10.03
N THR A 145 -5.18 -0.87 11.29
CA THR A 145 -4.25 -0.48 12.36
C THR A 145 -3.71 -1.70 13.09
N ARG A 146 -4.58 -2.51 13.74
CA ARG A 146 -4.17 -3.68 14.53
C ARG A 146 -3.40 -4.71 13.69
N ALA A 147 -3.90 -5.02 12.50
CA ALA A 147 -3.20 -5.93 11.58
C ALA A 147 -1.80 -5.42 11.22
N HIS A 148 -1.67 -4.12 10.91
CA HIS A 148 -0.37 -3.51 10.60
C HIS A 148 0.61 -3.63 11.76
N PHE A 149 0.13 -3.41 12.99
CA PHE A 149 0.93 -3.62 14.20
C PHE A 149 1.33 -5.09 14.37
N LEU A 150 0.39 -6.02 14.31
CA LEU A 150 0.64 -7.45 14.56
C LEU A 150 1.58 -8.07 13.50
N VAL A 151 1.37 -7.77 12.22
CA VAL A 151 2.26 -8.23 11.15
C VAL A 151 3.67 -7.63 11.32
N SER A 152 3.77 -6.35 11.70
CA SER A 152 5.08 -5.73 11.95
C SER A 152 5.79 -6.35 13.16
N ALA A 153 5.05 -6.63 14.24
CA ALA A 153 5.59 -7.28 15.45
C ALA A 153 6.11 -8.68 15.14
N ALA A 154 5.38 -9.46 14.32
CA ALA A 154 5.82 -10.78 13.88
C ALA A 154 6.99 -10.71 12.90
N ALA A 155 7.02 -9.72 11.99
CA ALA A 155 8.04 -9.60 10.96
C ALA A 155 9.37 -9.06 11.51
N LEU A 156 9.33 -8.11 12.43
CA LEU A 156 10.53 -7.42 12.91
C LEU A 156 11.65 -8.37 13.40
N PRO A 157 11.40 -9.45 14.16
CA PRO A 157 12.43 -10.41 14.57
C PRO A 157 13.06 -11.20 13.42
N VAL A 158 12.28 -11.54 12.38
CA VAL A 158 12.67 -12.44 11.27
C VAL A 158 13.17 -11.73 10.02
N LEU A 159 12.93 -10.43 9.90
CA LEU A 159 13.47 -9.62 8.80
C LEU A 159 15.01 -9.64 8.82
N ALA A 160 15.63 -9.77 7.65
CA ALA A 160 17.07 -9.66 7.52
C ALA A 160 17.57 -8.25 7.90
N PRO A 161 18.83 -8.09 8.36
CA PRO A 161 19.42 -6.77 8.52
C PRO A 161 19.35 -5.94 7.24
N ARG A 162 19.15 -4.61 7.37
CA ARG A 162 18.96 -3.66 6.25
C ARG A 162 17.65 -3.86 5.45
N SER A 163 16.68 -4.53 6.04
CA SER A 163 15.32 -4.64 5.48
C SER A 163 14.58 -3.30 5.50
N SER A 164 13.47 -3.23 4.76
CA SER A 164 12.60 -2.05 4.74
C SER A 164 11.13 -2.44 4.86
N ILE A 165 10.40 -1.71 5.70
CA ILE A 165 8.94 -1.84 5.88
C ILE A 165 8.27 -0.60 5.31
N VAL A 166 7.23 -0.81 4.51
CA VAL A 166 6.43 0.27 3.92
C VAL A 166 4.97 0.11 4.33
N TYR A 167 4.43 1.14 4.95
CA TYR A 167 3.01 1.25 5.26
C TYR A 167 2.33 2.12 4.21
N ILE A 168 1.26 1.63 3.60
CA ILE A 168 0.42 2.45 2.72
C ILE A 168 -0.63 3.13 3.59
N SER A 169 -0.39 4.41 3.87
CA SER A 169 -1.29 5.28 4.60
C SER A 169 -2.23 6.02 3.64
N SER A 170 -2.61 7.24 3.94
CA SER A 170 -3.45 8.10 3.12
C SER A 170 -3.28 9.56 3.55
N ALA A 171 -3.48 10.51 2.65
CA ALA A 171 -3.60 11.93 3.00
C ALA A 171 -4.74 12.20 4.01
N ALA A 172 -5.68 11.26 4.16
CA ALA A 172 -6.68 11.24 5.24
C ALA A 172 -6.05 11.18 6.65
N SER A 173 -4.80 10.74 6.78
CA SER A 173 -4.05 10.77 8.04
C SER A 173 -3.61 12.18 8.46
N LEU A 174 -3.67 13.15 7.56
CA LEU A 174 -3.20 14.52 7.77
C LEU A 174 -4.33 15.51 7.96
N ARG A 175 -5.54 15.16 7.51
CA ARG A 175 -6.73 16.01 7.57
C ARG A 175 -8.00 15.17 7.50
N ALA A 176 -9.12 15.69 7.98
CA ALA A 176 -10.44 15.09 7.78
C ALA A 176 -10.82 15.18 6.29
N ALA A 177 -10.73 14.07 5.57
CA ALA A 177 -10.83 14.07 4.10
C ALA A 177 -11.91 13.14 3.55
N THR A 178 -12.26 12.07 4.27
CA THR A 178 -13.09 11.00 3.70
C THR A 178 -14.54 11.03 4.15
N GLY A 179 -14.85 11.69 5.26
CA GLY A 179 -16.13 11.59 5.94
C GLY A 179 -16.34 10.25 6.66
N ALA A 180 -15.31 9.40 6.74
CA ALA A 180 -15.28 8.17 7.51
C ALA A 180 -14.24 8.30 8.64
N PRO A 181 -14.64 8.74 9.84
CA PRO A 181 -13.72 9.07 10.93
C PRO A 181 -12.87 7.88 11.38
N SER A 182 -13.42 6.66 11.34
CA SER A 182 -12.67 5.43 11.62
C SER A 182 -11.50 5.23 10.66
N TYR A 183 -11.71 5.50 9.36
CA TYR A 183 -10.65 5.40 8.35
C TYR A 183 -9.57 6.48 8.56
N ASP A 184 -9.98 7.75 8.69
CA ASP A 184 -9.03 8.87 8.86
C ASP A 184 -8.16 8.64 10.10
N ALA A 185 -8.77 8.29 11.25
CA ALA A 185 -8.06 7.98 12.48
C ALA A 185 -7.17 6.74 12.37
N SER A 186 -7.62 5.67 11.71
CA SER A 186 -6.84 4.44 11.53
C SER A 186 -5.58 4.68 10.70
N LYS A 187 -5.66 5.51 9.65
CA LYS A 187 -4.50 5.87 8.82
C LYS A 187 -3.54 6.84 9.52
N ALA A 188 -4.05 7.71 10.40
CA ALA A 188 -3.22 8.57 11.25
C ALA A 188 -2.40 7.75 12.27
N ALA A 189 -2.98 6.70 12.85
CA ALA A 189 -2.31 5.82 13.81
C ALA A 189 -1.06 5.11 13.23
N LEU A 190 -1.01 4.89 11.92
CA LEU A 190 0.12 4.22 11.26
C LEU A 190 1.46 4.96 11.44
N LEU A 191 1.43 6.28 11.59
CA LEU A 191 2.65 7.05 11.82
C LEU A 191 3.30 6.70 13.17
N GLY A 192 2.48 6.50 14.20
CA GLY A 192 2.97 6.06 15.51
C GLY A 192 3.60 4.66 15.45
N ILE A 193 2.93 3.72 14.78
CA ILE A 193 3.44 2.35 14.58
C ILE A 193 4.75 2.39 13.79
N CYS A 194 4.80 3.12 12.68
CA CYS A 194 5.97 3.25 11.83
C CYS A 194 7.19 3.77 12.62
N ARG A 195 7.01 4.82 13.41
CA ARG A 195 8.09 5.40 14.24
C ARG A 195 8.63 4.43 15.28
N GLN A 196 7.73 3.68 15.93
CA GLN A 196 8.15 2.68 16.93
C GLN A 196 8.91 1.53 16.28
N VAL A 197 8.42 0.99 15.16
CA VAL A 197 9.09 -0.08 14.41
C VAL A 197 10.44 0.39 13.86
N ALA A 198 10.54 1.61 13.35
CA ALA A 198 11.78 2.20 12.89
C ALA A 198 12.82 2.32 14.02
N ARG A 199 12.37 2.72 15.22
CA ARG A 199 13.20 2.83 16.42
C ARG A 199 13.74 1.45 16.86
N GLU A 200 12.88 0.45 16.93
CA GLU A 200 13.27 -0.91 17.35
C GLU A 200 14.18 -1.61 16.33
N GLY A 201 13.95 -1.34 15.03
CA GLY A 201 14.73 -1.90 13.94
C GLY A 201 16.12 -1.28 13.73
N GLN A 202 16.42 -0.14 14.35
CA GLN A 202 17.60 0.67 14.03
C GLN A 202 18.94 -0.06 14.23
N SER A 203 19.09 -0.87 15.27
CA SER A 203 20.32 -1.62 15.54
C SER A 203 20.66 -2.62 14.43
N ARG A 204 19.65 -3.11 13.71
CA ARG A 204 19.76 -3.98 12.55
C ARG A 204 19.67 -3.22 11.22
N ARG A 205 19.62 -1.88 11.26
CA ARG A 205 19.42 -1.01 10.09
C ARG A 205 18.14 -1.31 9.32
N ILE A 206 17.10 -1.79 10.01
CA ILE A 206 15.77 -1.98 9.44
C ILE A 206 15.09 -0.62 9.42
N ARG A 207 14.58 -0.21 8.27
CA ARG A 207 13.86 1.04 8.07
C ARG A 207 12.36 0.79 8.02
N ALA A 208 11.58 1.74 8.51
CA ALA A 208 10.13 1.74 8.38
C ALA A 208 9.66 3.13 7.96
N ASN A 209 8.85 3.20 6.90
CA ASN A 209 8.36 4.47 6.36
C ASN A 209 6.90 4.32 5.91
N LEU A 210 6.23 5.46 5.70
CA LEU A 210 4.90 5.49 5.11
C LEU A 210 4.98 6.06 3.69
N VAL A 211 4.20 5.49 2.78
CA VAL A 211 3.74 6.18 1.57
C VAL A 211 2.34 6.69 1.87
N VAL A 212 2.10 7.97 1.62
CA VAL A 212 0.89 8.69 2.01
C VAL A 212 0.20 9.24 0.75
N PRO A 213 -0.51 8.40 -0.02
CA PRO A 213 -1.18 8.83 -1.24
C PRO A 213 -2.45 9.65 -0.91
N SER A 214 -2.78 10.56 -1.81
CA SER A 214 -4.08 11.25 -1.81
C SER A 214 -5.09 10.46 -2.65
N LEU A 215 -5.70 11.10 -3.65
CA LEU A 215 -6.65 10.44 -4.53
C LEU A 215 -5.91 9.57 -5.56
N VAL A 216 -6.17 8.27 -5.50
CA VAL A 216 -5.62 7.28 -6.44
C VAL A 216 -6.76 6.62 -7.19
N ASP A 217 -6.64 6.47 -8.51
CA ASP A 217 -7.60 5.70 -9.31
C ASP A 217 -7.36 4.20 -9.08
N THR A 218 -8.16 3.65 -8.20
CA THR A 218 -8.18 2.25 -7.79
C THR A 218 -9.63 1.82 -7.56
N PRO A 219 -9.95 0.53 -7.52
CA PRO A 219 -11.30 0.08 -7.20
C PRO A 219 -11.83 0.68 -5.87
N LEU A 220 -10.99 0.76 -4.84
CA LEU A 220 -11.35 1.41 -3.57
C LEU A 220 -11.60 2.92 -3.76
N GLY A 221 -10.78 3.58 -4.57
CA GLY A 221 -10.91 5.01 -4.89
C GLY A 221 -12.21 5.30 -5.65
N ARG A 222 -12.53 4.49 -6.66
CA ARG A 222 -13.77 4.61 -7.44
C ARG A 222 -15.01 4.34 -6.58
N ASP A 223 -14.97 3.33 -5.70
CA ASP A 223 -16.04 3.08 -4.73
C ASP A 223 -16.28 4.28 -3.81
N ALA A 224 -15.21 4.86 -3.27
CA ALA A 224 -15.31 6.04 -2.43
C ALA A 224 -15.89 7.23 -3.18
N SER A 225 -15.55 7.41 -4.46
CA SER A 225 -16.08 8.48 -5.32
C SER A 225 -17.55 8.27 -5.68
N ARG A 226 -17.99 7.02 -5.89
CA ARG A 226 -19.42 6.70 -6.07
C ARG A 226 -20.24 7.04 -4.83
N ARG A 227 -19.71 6.78 -3.63
CA ARG A 227 -20.38 7.10 -2.35
C ARG A 227 -20.36 8.58 -2.02
N ASN A 228 -19.35 9.30 -2.46
CA ASN A 228 -19.17 10.73 -2.24
C ASN A 228 -18.66 11.41 -3.52
N PRO A 229 -19.55 11.83 -4.44
CA PRO A 229 -19.16 12.49 -5.69
C PRO A 229 -18.39 13.80 -5.49
N ALA A 230 -18.60 14.51 -4.37
CA ALA A 230 -17.86 15.73 -4.06
C ALA A 230 -16.35 15.49 -3.91
N ARG A 231 -15.93 14.24 -3.68
CA ARG A 231 -14.53 13.85 -3.57
C ARG A 231 -13.74 14.11 -4.86
N THR A 232 -14.36 13.94 -6.00
CA THR A 232 -13.74 14.13 -7.34
C THR A 232 -14.20 15.40 -8.05
N ALA A 233 -15.20 16.08 -7.51
CA ALA A 233 -15.66 17.37 -8.06
C ALA A 233 -14.63 18.50 -7.86
N ARG A 234 -13.71 18.35 -6.90
CA ARG A 234 -12.68 19.32 -6.63
C ARG A 234 -11.57 19.23 -7.68
N ARG A 235 -11.14 20.38 -8.19
CA ARG A 235 -10.01 20.44 -9.12
C ARG A 235 -8.73 19.97 -8.40
N LEU A 236 -8.11 18.95 -8.94
CA LEU A 236 -6.82 18.46 -8.46
C LEU A 236 -5.68 19.30 -9.06
N PRO A 237 -4.57 19.54 -8.35
CA PRO A 237 -3.47 20.37 -8.87
C PRO A 237 -2.90 19.87 -10.20
N PHE A 238 -2.76 18.55 -10.38
CA PHE A 238 -2.32 17.92 -11.65
C PHE A 238 -3.48 17.59 -12.60
N GLY A 239 -4.71 18.05 -12.34
CA GLY A 239 -5.88 17.76 -13.16
C GLY A 239 -6.37 16.30 -13.12
N ARG A 240 -5.67 15.40 -12.43
CA ARG A 240 -5.96 13.96 -12.37
C ARG A 240 -5.68 13.35 -11.00
N GLN A 241 -6.21 12.18 -10.77
CA GLN A 241 -5.81 11.31 -9.66
C GLN A 241 -4.47 10.65 -9.99
N ALA A 242 -3.75 10.21 -8.95
CA ALA A 242 -2.60 9.34 -9.13
C ALA A 242 -3.03 7.96 -9.64
N THR A 243 -2.14 7.25 -10.27
CA THR A 243 -2.31 5.84 -10.63
C THR A 243 -1.80 4.93 -9.51
N ALA A 244 -2.22 3.66 -9.51
CA ALA A 244 -1.66 2.66 -8.60
C ALA A 244 -0.15 2.43 -8.85
N TRP A 245 0.33 2.66 -10.07
CA TRP A 245 1.74 2.55 -10.41
C TRP A 245 2.58 3.65 -9.78
N GLU A 246 2.10 4.89 -9.75
CA GLU A 246 2.80 5.97 -9.05
C GLU A 246 2.96 5.68 -7.56
N VAL A 247 1.94 5.06 -6.92
CA VAL A 247 2.06 4.57 -5.54
C VAL A 247 3.09 3.43 -5.46
N ALA A 248 3.09 2.51 -6.43
CA ALA A 248 4.04 1.41 -6.47
C ALA A 248 5.48 1.91 -6.62
N TYR A 249 5.75 2.86 -7.51
CA TYR A 249 7.10 3.43 -7.67
C TYR A 249 7.61 4.09 -6.39
N ALA A 250 6.77 4.82 -5.67
CA ALA A 250 7.13 5.38 -4.38
C ALA A 250 7.44 4.28 -3.34
N ALA A 251 6.62 3.22 -3.27
CA ALA A 251 6.85 2.09 -2.37
C ALA A 251 8.15 1.34 -2.70
N ILE A 252 8.43 1.08 -3.99
CA ILE A 252 9.66 0.43 -4.44
C ILE A 252 10.90 1.27 -4.11
N TRP A 253 10.84 2.58 -4.34
CA TRP A 253 11.94 3.47 -3.95
C TRP A 253 12.22 3.39 -2.44
N VAL A 254 11.18 3.47 -1.61
CA VAL A 254 11.32 3.36 -0.14
C VAL A 254 11.84 1.98 0.29
N LEU A 255 11.46 0.89 -0.41
CA LEU A 255 11.99 -0.45 -0.17
C LEU A 255 13.47 -0.58 -0.56
N SER A 256 13.91 0.13 -1.58
CA SER A 256 15.23 -0.01 -2.18
C SER A 256 16.37 0.59 -1.33
N ALA A 257 17.60 0.33 -1.73
CA ALA A 257 18.79 0.92 -1.12
C ALA A 257 18.93 2.43 -1.41
N GLU A 258 18.24 2.95 -2.44
CA GLU A 258 18.24 4.37 -2.79
C GLU A 258 17.70 5.25 -1.65
N ALA A 259 16.74 4.70 -0.86
CA ALA A 259 16.17 5.35 0.33
C ALA A 259 16.92 4.99 1.63
N SER A 260 18.20 4.63 1.58
CA SER A 260 18.96 4.08 2.72
C SER A 260 19.04 5.01 3.94
N TYR A 261 18.87 6.32 3.75
CA TYR A 261 18.89 7.32 4.84
C TYR A 261 17.50 7.84 5.20
N ILE A 262 16.43 7.28 4.63
CA ILE A 262 15.03 7.65 4.92
C ILE A 262 14.46 6.64 5.90
N ASN A 263 14.11 7.10 7.12
CA ASN A 263 13.55 6.26 8.18
C ASN A 263 12.52 7.03 9.02
N ALA A 264 11.47 6.37 9.47
CA ALA A 264 10.37 6.94 10.27
C ALA A 264 9.64 8.11 9.58
N HIS A 265 9.63 8.16 8.25
CA HIS A 265 9.19 9.28 7.45
C HIS A 265 7.87 9.00 6.70
N PRO A 266 6.91 9.95 6.69
CA PRO A 266 5.75 9.90 5.82
C PRO A 266 6.09 10.56 4.46
N LEU A 267 6.21 9.76 3.41
CA LEU A 267 6.38 10.25 2.03
C LEU A 267 5.01 10.60 1.43
N LEU A 268 4.73 11.88 1.33
CA LEU A 268 3.48 12.39 0.76
C LEU A 268 3.49 12.23 -0.76
N LEU A 269 2.41 11.66 -1.30
CA LEU A 269 2.19 11.41 -2.73
C LEU A 269 0.80 11.92 -3.10
N ASP A 270 0.68 13.21 -3.41
CA ASP A 270 -0.61 13.87 -3.52
C ASP A 270 -0.73 14.89 -4.67
N GLY A 271 0.32 15.03 -5.49
CA GLY A 271 0.37 16.03 -6.56
C GLY A 271 0.21 17.47 -6.05
N GLY A 272 0.53 17.76 -4.79
CA GLY A 272 0.38 19.07 -4.16
C GLY A 272 -1.02 19.32 -3.56
N ALA A 273 -1.90 18.32 -3.54
CA ALA A 273 -3.30 18.51 -3.12
C ALA A 273 -3.45 18.92 -1.63
N THR A 274 -2.50 18.62 -0.77
CA THR A 274 -2.52 19.06 0.64
C THR A 274 -1.79 20.38 0.89
N SER A 275 -0.96 20.81 -0.07
CA SER A 275 -0.14 22.03 0.07
C SER A 275 -0.80 23.26 -0.56
N PHE A 276 -1.61 23.10 -1.60
CA PHE A 276 -2.19 24.20 -2.37
C PHE A 276 -3.67 24.46 -2.07
N VAL A 277 -4.26 23.74 -1.11
CA VAL A 277 -5.71 23.79 -0.88
C VAL A 277 -6.02 23.85 0.61
#